data_c73160270377656e6b680081635d188d
#
_entry.id   c73160270377656e6b680081635d188d
#
_cell.length_a   1.000
_cell.length_b   1.000
_cell.length_c   1.000
_cell.angle_alpha   90.00
_cell.angle_beta   90.00
_cell.angle_gamma   90.00
#
_symmetry.space_group_name_H-M   'P 1'
#
loop_
_entity.id
_entity.type
_entity.pdbx_description
1 polymer ?
#
loop_
_entity_poly.entity_id
_entity_poly.type
_entity_poly.pdbx_seq_one_letter_code
_entity_poly.pdbx_strand_id
1 'polypeptide(L)'
;MLLYFRDKFSQGKAQFSQGELSLILGLYGDRVKKGEWRDYAIDSLPDMALFSIYRSAKETPLYAIAKIPSRSFLKPSQYAVYSGNKTLKQSPSLSEVLQFFDEAK
;
A
#
# COMPACT_ATOMS: atom_id res chain seq x y z
N MET A 1 17.76 20.93 7.39
CA MET A 1 17.45 20.35 7.68
C MET A 1 17.15 20.13 8.19
N LEU A 2 16.95 20.22 8.63
CA LEU A 2 16.72 19.55 9.22
C LEU A 2 16.36 18.82 8.73
N LEU A 3 16.41 18.71 8.15
CA LEU A 3 16.07 17.81 7.80
C LEU A 3 16.45 16.70 8.04
N TYR A 4 17.39 16.87 8.33
CA TYR A 4 17.83 15.73 8.70
C TYR A 4 17.33 15.23 9.86
N PHE A 5 17.20 16.17 10.73
CA PHE A 5 16.75 15.73 11.85
C PHE A 5 15.46 15.21 11.68
N ARG A 6 14.71 15.80 10.81
CA ARG A 6 13.50 15.31 10.57
C ARG A 6 13.62 13.97 9.96
N ASP A 7 14.66 13.69 9.24
CA ASP A 7 14.81 12.40 8.68
C ASP A 7 14.90 11.34 9.72
N LYS A 8 15.41 11.66 10.89
CA LYS A 8 15.44 10.69 11.90
C LYS A 8 14.09 10.25 12.29
N PHE A 9 13.12 11.15 12.28
CA PHE A 9 11.82 10.76 12.65
C PHE A 9 11.19 9.94 11.58
N SER A 10 11.41 10.27 10.33
CA SER A 10 10.80 9.53 9.28
C SER A 10 11.42 8.15 9.15
N GLN A 11 12.65 7.97 9.65
CA GLN A 11 13.25 6.66 9.58
C GLN A 11 12.50 5.60 10.36
N GLY A 12 11.70 6.01 11.32
CA GLY A 12 10.93 5.06 12.08
C GLY A 12 9.64 4.65 11.42
N LYS A 13 9.36 5.17 10.22
CA LYS A 13 8.11 4.89 9.54
C LYS A 13 8.34 4.19 8.23
N ALA A 14 7.46 3.26 7.92
CA ALA A 14 7.50 2.57 6.65
C ALA A 14 6.95 3.49 5.56
N GLN A 15 7.53 3.40 4.38
CA GLN A 15 7.09 4.19 3.24
C GLN A 15 7.18 3.37 1.97
N PHE A 16 6.27 3.64 1.04
CA PHE A 16 6.40 3.07 -0.29
C PHE A 16 7.51 3.81 -1.02
N SER A 17 8.28 3.10 -1.82
CA SER A 17 9.24 3.75 -2.71
C SER A 17 8.49 4.39 -3.87
N GLN A 18 9.19 5.21 -4.62
CA GLN A 18 8.59 5.85 -5.78
C GLN A 18 8.16 4.83 -6.82
N GLY A 19 8.98 3.80 -7.02
CA GLY A 19 8.62 2.74 -7.96
C GLY A 19 7.39 1.96 -7.52
N GLU A 20 7.30 1.70 -6.22
CA GLU A 20 6.13 1.01 -5.67
C GLU A 20 4.86 1.85 -5.85
N LEU A 21 4.95 3.13 -5.54
CA LEU A 21 3.79 4.00 -5.72
C LEU A 21 3.39 4.10 -7.19
N SER A 22 4.35 4.11 -8.11
CA SER A 22 4.03 4.14 -9.52
C SER A 22 3.20 2.92 -9.94
N LEU A 23 3.57 1.75 -9.44
CA LEU A 23 2.81 0.54 -9.75
C LEU A 23 1.40 0.61 -9.19
N ILE A 24 1.28 1.04 -7.94
CA ILE A 24 -0.02 1.11 -7.28
C ILE A 24 -0.90 2.16 -7.94
N LEU A 25 -0.34 3.33 -8.25
CA LEU A 25 -1.11 4.41 -8.85
C LEU A 25 -1.52 4.08 -10.28
N GLY A 26 -0.73 3.30 -11.00
CA GLY A 26 -1.11 2.83 -12.33
C GLY A 26 -2.35 1.96 -12.26
N LEU A 27 -2.39 1.02 -11.32
CA LEU A 27 -3.55 0.19 -11.10
C LEU A 27 -4.73 1.04 -10.66
N TYR A 28 -4.51 1.95 -9.71
CA TYR A 28 -5.56 2.80 -9.17
C TYR A 28 -6.21 3.61 -10.30
N GLY A 29 -5.40 4.25 -11.14
CA GLY A 29 -5.93 5.06 -12.24
C GLY A 29 -6.78 4.26 -13.20
N ASP A 30 -6.37 3.02 -13.49
CA ASP A 30 -7.13 2.16 -14.36
C ASP A 30 -8.51 1.85 -13.78
N ARG A 31 -8.57 1.61 -12.48
CA ARG A 31 -9.84 1.28 -11.83
C ARG A 31 -10.72 2.51 -11.65
N VAL A 32 -10.12 3.69 -11.52
CA VAL A 32 -10.88 4.94 -11.49
C VAL A 32 -11.56 5.14 -12.84
N LYS A 33 -10.86 4.86 -13.93
CA LYS A 33 -11.45 5.00 -15.26
C LYS A 33 -12.63 4.09 -15.45
N LYS A 34 -12.60 2.92 -14.79
CA LYS A 34 -13.69 1.97 -14.87
C LYS A 34 -14.81 2.26 -13.88
N GLY A 35 -14.66 3.32 -13.08
CA GLY A 35 -15.67 3.70 -12.12
C GLY A 35 -15.70 2.87 -10.87
N GLU A 36 -14.66 2.05 -10.64
CA GLU A 36 -14.65 1.12 -9.51
C GLU A 36 -14.11 1.77 -8.24
N TRP A 37 -13.13 2.66 -8.37
CA TRP A 37 -12.49 3.29 -7.23
C TRP A 37 -12.58 4.81 -7.39
N ARG A 38 -12.69 5.53 -6.27
CA ARG A 38 -12.89 6.98 -6.33
C ARG A 38 -11.93 7.78 -5.50
N ASP A 39 -11.30 7.19 -4.50
CA ASP A 39 -10.42 7.95 -3.63
C ASP A 39 -9.40 7.04 -3.00
N TYR A 40 -8.31 7.62 -2.51
CA TYR A 40 -7.30 6.86 -1.81
C TYR A 40 -6.66 7.72 -0.73
N ALA A 41 -5.99 7.06 0.21
CA ALA A 41 -5.21 7.72 1.24
C ALA A 41 -3.94 6.92 1.46
N ILE A 42 -2.86 7.62 1.76
CA ILE A 42 -1.57 6.97 2.03
C ILE A 42 -1.20 7.27 3.46
N ASP A 43 -0.88 6.23 4.22
CA ASP A 43 -0.45 6.36 5.61
C ASP A 43 0.90 5.70 5.79
N SER A 44 1.79 6.35 6.51
CA SER A 44 3.09 5.81 6.87
C SER A 44 3.10 5.57 8.37
N LEU A 45 3.11 4.31 8.74
CA LEU A 45 3.09 3.90 10.15
C LEU A 45 4.44 3.30 10.51
N PRO A 46 4.74 3.12 11.79
CA PRO A 46 6.05 2.58 12.15
C PRO A 46 6.34 1.21 11.57
N ASP A 47 5.34 0.36 11.43
CA ASP A 47 5.54 -1.03 11.00
C ASP A 47 4.93 -1.34 9.64
N MET A 48 4.25 -0.41 9.01
CA MET A 48 3.74 -0.65 7.66
C MET A 48 3.34 0.65 6.98
N ALA A 49 3.38 0.64 5.65
CA ALA A 49 2.83 1.72 4.84
C ALA A 49 1.54 1.20 4.24
N LEU A 50 0.52 2.04 4.18
CA LEU A 50 -0.79 1.65 3.67
C LEU A 50 -1.24 2.56 2.55
N PHE A 51 -1.82 1.95 1.53
CA PHE A 51 -2.50 2.67 0.46
C PHE A 51 -3.94 2.18 0.51
N SER A 52 -4.81 3.01 1.08
CA SER A 52 -6.21 2.66 1.28
C SER A 52 -7.03 3.12 0.10
N ILE A 53 -7.93 2.29 -0.36
CA ILE A 53 -8.73 2.51 -1.57
C ILE A 53 -10.20 2.59 -1.19
N TYR A 54 -10.86 3.63 -1.66
CA TYR A 54 -12.26 3.89 -1.30
C TYR A 54 -13.14 3.95 -2.54
N ARG A 55 -14.39 3.50 -2.37
CA ARG A 55 -15.39 3.73 -3.38
C ARG A 55 -15.97 5.13 -3.22
N SER A 56 -16.02 5.60 -1.99
CA SER A 56 -16.55 6.91 -1.65
C SER A 56 -15.76 7.46 -0.49
N ALA A 57 -15.60 8.76 -0.42
CA ALA A 57 -14.83 9.39 0.64
C ALA A 57 -15.45 9.21 2.02
N LYS A 58 -16.72 8.82 2.08
CA LYS A 58 -17.40 8.66 3.35
C LYS A 58 -17.47 7.24 3.86
N GLU A 59 -16.93 6.31 3.10
CA GLU A 59 -17.02 4.91 3.46
C GLU A 59 -15.73 4.44 4.11
N THR A 60 -15.77 3.25 4.68
CA THR A 60 -14.54 2.58 5.07
C THR A 60 -13.83 2.12 3.81
N PRO A 61 -12.53 1.90 3.86
CA PRO A 61 -11.80 1.46 2.68
C PRO A 61 -12.32 0.13 2.16
N LEU A 62 -12.39 0.00 0.84
CA LEU A 62 -12.69 -1.29 0.21
C LEU A 62 -11.53 -2.22 0.40
N TYR A 63 -10.32 -1.70 0.17
CA TYR A 63 -9.09 -2.47 0.25
C TYR A 63 -7.98 -1.60 0.81
N ALA A 64 -6.96 -2.23 1.35
CA ALA A 64 -5.73 -1.54 1.70
C ALA A 64 -4.58 -2.38 1.16
N ILE A 65 -3.66 -1.73 0.46
CA ILE A 65 -2.43 -2.36 -0.01
C ILE A 65 -1.36 -1.96 1.01
N ALA A 66 -0.72 -2.94 1.60
CA ALA A 66 0.27 -2.70 2.65
C ALA A 66 1.66 -3.10 2.22
N LYS A 67 2.64 -2.34 2.66
CA LYS A 67 4.03 -2.73 2.60
C LYS A 67 4.48 -2.94 4.04
N ILE A 68 4.99 -4.12 4.33
CA ILE A 68 5.43 -4.50 5.67
C ILE A 68 6.92 -4.75 5.61
N PRO A 69 7.73 -3.75 5.98
CA PRO A 69 9.19 -3.91 5.90
C PRO A 69 9.67 -4.99 6.85
N SER A 70 10.70 -5.69 6.43
CA SER A 70 11.30 -6.70 7.28
C SER A 70 12.14 -6.01 8.35
N ARG A 71 12.18 -6.59 9.53
CA ARG A 71 13.06 -6.13 10.59
C ARG A 71 14.40 -6.83 10.55
N SER A 72 14.60 -7.71 9.59
CA SER A 72 15.84 -8.47 9.46
C SER A 72 16.38 -8.33 8.06
N PHE A 73 17.68 -8.17 7.93
CA PHE A 73 18.30 -8.17 6.65
C PHE A 73 18.07 -9.48 5.93
N LEU A 74 17.82 -10.55 6.67
CA LEU A 74 17.77 -11.89 6.10
C LEU A 74 16.43 -12.23 5.46
N LYS A 75 15.43 -11.36 5.65
CA LYS A 75 14.09 -11.62 5.12
C LYS A 75 13.63 -10.44 4.29
N PRO A 76 12.93 -10.68 3.18
CA PRO A 76 12.43 -9.58 2.38
C PRO A 76 11.23 -8.93 3.06
N SER A 77 10.93 -7.71 2.63
CA SER A 77 9.69 -7.07 3.00
C SER A 77 8.53 -7.88 2.43
N GLN A 78 7.37 -7.73 3.02
CA GLN A 78 6.15 -8.37 2.55
C GLN A 78 5.18 -7.31 2.08
N TYR A 79 4.32 -7.68 1.15
CA TYR A 79 3.24 -6.82 0.70
C TYR A 79 1.94 -7.60 0.87
N ALA A 80 0.85 -6.90 1.08
CA ALA A 80 -0.43 -7.57 1.31
C ALA A 80 -1.58 -6.72 0.82
N VAL A 81 -2.70 -7.38 0.53
CA VAL A 81 -3.96 -6.70 0.27
C VAL A 81 -4.91 -7.13 1.38
N TYR A 82 -5.51 -6.16 2.05
CA TYR A 82 -6.48 -6.40 3.10
C TYR A 82 -7.85 -5.88 2.69
N SER A 83 -8.88 -6.50 3.22
CA SER A 83 -10.22 -5.96 3.18
C SER A 83 -10.79 -6.15 4.59
N GLY A 84 -10.95 -5.06 5.32
CA GLY A 84 -11.32 -5.14 6.73
C GLY A 84 -10.22 -5.88 7.49
N ASN A 85 -10.58 -6.92 8.21
CA ASN A 85 -9.63 -7.71 8.98
C ASN A 85 -9.04 -8.86 8.21
N LYS A 86 -9.44 -9.04 6.95
CA LYS A 86 -9.00 -10.19 6.18
C LYS A 86 -7.80 -9.86 5.34
N THR A 87 -6.81 -10.76 5.33
CA THR A 87 -5.70 -10.69 4.40
C THR A 87 -6.11 -11.48 3.17
N LEU A 88 -6.22 -10.81 2.05
CA LEU A 88 -6.67 -11.43 0.81
C LEU A 88 -5.53 -12.01 0.01
N LYS A 89 -4.36 -11.41 0.09
CA LYS A 89 -3.17 -11.91 -0.58
C LYS A 89 -1.94 -11.33 0.09
N GLN A 90 -0.86 -12.09 0.15
CA GLN A 90 0.39 -11.63 0.72
C GLN A 90 1.56 -12.27 -0.04
N SER A 91 2.60 -11.51 -0.29
CA SER A 91 3.75 -11.99 -1.04
C SER A 91 4.92 -11.04 -0.83
N PRO A 92 6.17 -11.51 -0.97
CA PRO A 92 7.32 -10.60 -1.00
C PRO A 92 7.36 -9.76 -2.28
N SER A 93 6.51 -10.04 -3.26
CA SER A 93 6.47 -9.31 -4.52
C SER A 93 5.23 -8.44 -4.58
N LEU A 94 5.42 -7.12 -4.71
CA LEU A 94 4.28 -6.21 -4.85
C LEU A 94 3.50 -6.51 -6.12
N SER A 95 4.20 -6.80 -7.23
CA SER A 95 3.53 -7.13 -8.48
C SER A 95 2.60 -8.32 -8.31
N GLU A 96 3.05 -9.32 -7.58
CA GLU A 96 2.25 -10.50 -7.36
C GLU A 96 1.01 -10.17 -6.52
N VAL A 97 1.19 -9.35 -5.50
CA VAL A 97 0.07 -8.94 -4.65
C VAL A 97 -0.95 -8.16 -5.47
N LEU A 98 -0.50 -7.28 -6.36
CA LEU A 98 -1.42 -6.49 -7.17
C LEU A 98 -2.20 -7.33 -8.18
N GLN A 99 -1.70 -8.53 -8.52
CA GLN A 99 -2.44 -9.42 -9.39
C GLN A 99 -3.75 -9.87 -8.77
N PHE A 100 -3.88 -9.76 -7.45
CA PHE A 100 -5.13 -10.07 -6.79
C PHE A 100 -6.29 -9.33 -7.46
N PHE A 101 -6.07 -8.08 -7.85
CA PHE A 101 -7.15 -7.28 -8.41
C PHE A 101 -7.54 -7.71 -9.82
N ASP A 102 -6.66 -8.41 -10.51
CA ASP A 102 -6.99 -8.97 -11.83
C ASP A 102 -7.69 -10.31 -11.67
N GLU A 103 -7.41 -11.02 -10.60
CA GLU A 103 -7.98 -12.34 -10.34
C GLU A 103 -9.35 -12.26 -9.69
N ALA A 104 -9.59 -11.19 -8.93
CA ALA A 104 -10.82 -11.06 -8.16
C ALA A 104 -11.90 -10.37 -8.96
N LYS A 105 -12.46 -11.03 -9.91
CA LYS A 105 -13.50 -10.45 -10.75
C LYS A 105 -14.86 -10.98 -10.46
#